data_cb818b00b66c6486576b1947c029c33a
#
_entry.id   cb818b00b66c6486576b1947c029c33a
#
_cell.length_a   1.000
_cell.length_b   1.000
_cell.length_c   1.000
_cell.angle_alpha   90.00
_cell.angle_beta   90.00
_cell.angle_gamma   90.00
#
_symmetry.space_group_name_H-M   'P 1'
#
loop_
_entity.id
_entity.type
_entity.pdbx_description
1 polymer ?
#
loop_
_entity_poly.entity_id
_entity_poly.type
_entity_poly.pdbx_seq_one_letter_code
_entity_poly.pdbx_strand_id
1 'polypeptide(L)'
;MILRNRFASSMDLVRLLVLGWLLAASGIVWAASAAVGEVSFAIGVARLIDRAGRVSAVERGTPVHAGDRIETEQGGHVHIRFIDGAFVSVRPASRLIVETYRYDTVRPDDSAIRLKLEQGVARSISGKGAESARERFRLNTPIAAIGVKGTDFVVLAEAERVRVAVHSGAIVLTPFGAGCSPEALGPCDTAATRLLSADMGRVMLELERRQGVPQVVPMNGTPSPDRSTPPLPQEPAGAGRGVKTSGEANTEVLAVQAVGAVRVPVVSPPPAPPLPPPTLVWGRWWAQAWPGDHMSLPFAEARGDREVTVGNDQYALFRPALPLSELVPNLGRVDFTLRDAQAHLVRGGMAEAGRVDGGWLSVDFSARRFATGLTMSHPQAGAASLEAAGNIRGADGMFVVRNADGLVRGALTLDGKEAGYVFERPVPEGTFVGITRWSR
;
A
#
# COMPACT_ATOMS: atom_id res chain seq x y z
N MET A 1 79.97 -15.16 -57.08
CA MET A 1 79.28 -15.50 -55.83
C MET A 1 78.64 -14.25 -55.34
N ILE A 2 77.31 -14.16 -55.49
CA ILE A 2 76.50 -12.89 -55.42
C ILE A 2 75.86 -12.81 -54.07
N LEU A 3 76.23 -11.79 -53.26
CA LEU A 3 75.47 -11.35 -52.06
C LEU A 3 74.24 -10.59 -52.48
N ARG A 4 73.04 -11.09 -52.19
CA ARG A 4 71.81 -10.36 -52.32
C ARG A 4 71.48 -9.64 -50.99
N ASN A 5 71.66 -8.35 -51.04
CA ASN A 5 71.31 -7.42 -49.99
C ASN A 5 69.74 -7.33 -49.89
N ARG A 6 69.16 -7.69 -48.75
CA ARG A 6 67.77 -7.48 -48.47
C ARG A 6 67.59 -6.10 -47.90
N PHE A 7 67.17 -5.16 -48.73
CA PHE A 7 66.53 -3.91 -48.22
C PHE A 7 65.12 -4.25 -47.73
N ALA A 8 64.95 -4.47 -46.43
CA ALA A 8 63.64 -4.41 -45.85
C ALA A 8 63.13 -2.98 -45.99
N SER A 9 62.09 -2.80 -46.75
CA SER A 9 61.58 -1.51 -47.15
C SER A 9 61.14 -0.74 -45.90
N SER A 10 61.64 0.48 -45.75
CA SER A 10 61.23 1.46 -44.74
C SER A 10 59.74 1.72 -44.71
N MET A 11 59.05 1.37 -45.81
CA MET A 11 57.60 1.44 -45.91
C MET A 11 56.83 0.41 -45.05
N ASP A 12 57.41 -0.75 -44.77
CA ASP A 12 56.73 -1.76 -43.91
C ASP A 12 56.82 -1.36 -42.43
N LEU A 13 57.91 -0.71 -42.03
CA LEU A 13 58.04 -0.17 -40.67
C LEU A 13 57.07 1.00 -40.40
N VAL A 14 56.88 1.86 -41.36
CA VAL A 14 55.91 2.97 -41.28
C VAL A 14 54.47 2.44 -41.28
N ARG A 15 54.18 1.41 -42.06
CA ARG A 15 52.83 0.75 -42.03
C ARG A 15 52.54 0.08 -40.69
N LEU A 16 53.50 -0.56 -40.07
CA LEU A 16 53.35 -1.15 -38.72
C LEU A 16 53.16 -0.10 -37.63
N LEU A 17 53.86 1.03 -37.71
CA LEU A 17 53.70 2.14 -36.77
C LEU A 17 52.38 2.88 -36.96
N VAL A 18 51.91 3.06 -38.16
CA VAL A 18 50.56 3.67 -38.43
C VAL A 18 49.43 2.73 -38.02
N LEU A 19 49.59 1.39 -38.22
CA LEU A 19 48.62 0.41 -37.76
C LEU A 19 48.58 0.32 -36.24
N GLY A 20 49.74 0.45 -35.58
CA GLY A 20 49.86 0.51 -34.12
C GLY A 20 49.23 1.77 -33.52
N TRP A 21 49.33 2.92 -34.18
CA TRP A 21 48.70 4.19 -33.79
C TRP A 21 47.18 4.16 -33.99
N LEU A 22 46.66 3.52 -35.06
CA LEU A 22 45.23 3.33 -35.29
C LEU A 22 44.59 2.39 -34.29
N LEU A 23 45.30 1.35 -33.80
CA LEU A 23 44.86 0.47 -32.74
C LEU A 23 44.92 1.10 -31.34
N ALA A 24 45.86 2.01 -31.09
CA ALA A 24 45.96 2.76 -29.84
C ALA A 24 44.90 3.90 -29.72
N ALA A 25 44.37 4.38 -30.85
CA ALA A 25 43.29 5.37 -30.92
C ALA A 25 41.88 4.75 -30.71
N SER A 26 41.78 3.43 -30.43
CA SER A 26 40.52 2.83 -29.96
C SER A 26 40.22 3.37 -28.56
N GLY A 27 39.78 4.63 -28.51
CA GLY A 27 39.37 5.29 -27.30
C GLY A 27 38.36 4.41 -26.58
N ILE A 28 38.61 4.13 -25.31
CA ILE A 28 37.67 3.50 -24.40
C ILE A 28 36.44 4.40 -24.42
N VAL A 29 35.46 4.07 -25.25
CA VAL A 29 34.13 4.66 -25.20
C VAL A 29 33.56 4.21 -23.85
N TRP A 30 33.71 5.03 -22.84
CA TRP A 30 32.96 4.85 -21.61
C TRP A 30 31.49 4.99 -22.01
N ALA A 31 30.78 3.87 -22.06
CA ALA A 31 29.33 3.88 -22.20
C ALA A 31 28.79 4.69 -21.03
N ALA A 32 28.38 5.93 -21.27
CA ALA A 32 27.67 6.73 -20.29
C ALA A 32 26.44 5.92 -19.90
N SER A 33 26.31 5.59 -18.61
CA SER A 33 25.11 4.93 -18.10
C SER A 33 23.90 5.74 -18.51
N ALA A 34 22.92 5.12 -19.16
CA ALA A 34 21.70 5.83 -19.55
C ALA A 34 21.00 6.39 -18.30
N ALA A 35 20.47 7.62 -18.40
CA ALA A 35 19.67 8.20 -17.34
C ALA A 35 18.41 7.33 -17.11
N VAL A 36 18.12 7.02 -15.87
CA VAL A 36 16.96 6.25 -15.46
C VAL A 36 15.80 7.13 -15.00
N GLY A 37 16.05 8.45 -14.90
CA GLY A 37 15.07 9.45 -14.53
C GLY A 37 15.65 10.85 -14.65
N GLU A 38 14.83 11.83 -14.35
CA GLU A 38 15.22 13.24 -14.29
C GLU A 38 14.59 13.94 -13.10
N VAL A 39 15.21 14.99 -12.61
CA VAL A 39 14.66 15.87 -11.60
C VAL A 39 13.56 16.73 -12.22
N SER A 40 12.30 16.49 -11.85
CA SER A 40 11.16 17.26 -12.33
C SER A 40 10.93 18.57 -11.55
N PHE A 41 11.42 18.63 -10.32
CA PHE A 41 11.34 19.80 -9.44
C PHE A 41 12.47 19.77 -8.41
N ALA A 42 13.04 20.92 -8.11
CA ALA A 42 13.99 21.12 -7.01
C ALA A 42 13.78 22.49 -6.38
N ILE A 43 13.85 22.56 -5.06
CA ILE A 43 13.86 23.80 -4.28
C ILE A 43 14.79 23.64 -3.08
N GLY A 44 15.38 24.74 -2.63
CA GLY A 44 16.38 24.74 -1.56
C GLY A 44 17.70 24.10 -2.00
N VAL A 45 18.54 23.70 -1.05
CA VAL A 45 19.86 23.12 -1.33
C VAL A 45 19.76 21.61 -1.43
N ALA A 46 20.14 21.09 -2.59
CA ALA A 46 20.25 19.66 -2.84
C ALA A 46 21.49 19.36 -3.70
N ARG A 47 22.09 18.19 -3.48
CA ARG A 47 23.27 17.70 -4.18
C ARG A 47 23.03 16.32 -4.75
N LEU A 48 23.56 16.08 -5.93
CA LEU A 48 23.69 14.76 -6.53
C LEU A 48 25.14 14.33 -6.45
N ILE A 49 25.38 13.16 -5.92
CA ILE A 49 26.70 12.53 -5.83
C ILE A 49 26.63 11.31 -6.75
N ASP A 50 27.39 11.33 -7.82
CA ASP A 50 27.41 10.25 -8.79
C ASP A 50 28.22 9.04 -8.28
N ARG A 51 28.19 7.94 -9.04
CA ARG A 51 28.93 6.71 -8.72
C ARG A 51 30.45 6.91 -8.59
N ALA A 52 31.02 7.94 -9.22
CA ALA A 52 32.43 8.28 -9.12
C ALA A 52 32.72 9.24 -7.94
N GLY A 53 31.73 9.62 -7.16
CA GLY A 53 31.85 10.51 -6.02
C GLY A 53 31.87 11.99 -6.42
N ARG A 54 31.57 12.36 -7.67
CA ARG A 54 31.49 13.76 -8.10
C ARG A 54 30.20 14.38 -7.58
N VAL A 55 30.32 15.57 -7.02
CA VAL A 55 29.20 16.30 -6.43
C VAL A 55 28.75 17.39 -7.40
N SER A 56 27.48 17.44 -7.69
CA SER A 56 26.82 18.50 -8.48
C SER A 56 25.58 19.04 -7.76
N ALA A 57 25.25 20.30 -8.05
CA ALA A 57 23.96 20.86 -7.59
C ALA A 57 22.81 20.17 -8.34
N VAL A 58 21.68 20.04 -7.64
CA VAL A 58 20.46 19.46 -8.21
C VAL A 58 19.55 20.60 -8.66
N GLU A 59 19.20 20.57 -9.94
CA GLU A 59 18.28 21.51 -10.57
C GLU A 59 17.22 20.73 -11.36
N ARG A 60 16.15 21.40 -11.76
CA ARG A 60 15.16 20.80 -12.67
C ARG A 60 15.85 20.40 -13.99
N GLY A 61 15.57 19.18 -14.47
CA GLY A 61 16.20 18.61 -15.66
C GLY A 61 17.52 17.88 -15.38
N THR A 62 18.04 17.89 -14.13
CA THR A 62 19.22 17.09 -13.78
C THR A 62 18.94 15.61 -14.04
N PRO A 63 19.75 14.94 -14.89
CA PRO A 63 19.58 13.51 -15.13
C PRO A 63 20.00 12.71 -13.89
N VAL A 64 19.25 11.62 -13.62
CA VAL A 64 19.50 10.69 -12.52
C VAL A 64 19.88 9.33 -13.10
N HIS A 65 20.95 8.73 -12.59
CA HIS A 65 21.47 7.43 -13.03
C HIS A 65 21.42 6.41 -11.89
N ALA A 66 21.46 5.13 -12.26
CA ALA A 66 21.67 4.09 -11.26
C ALA A 66 23.08 4.24 -10.63
N GLY A 67 23.10 4.24 -9.30
CA GLY A 67 24.30 4.51 -8.49
C GLY A 67 24.36 5.94 -7.93
N ASP A 68 23.50 6.84 -8.38
CA ASP A 68 23.46 8.22 -7.88
C ASP A 68 22.85 8.29 -6.48
N ARG A 69 23.38 9.21 -5.67
CA ARG A 69 22.87 9.59 -4.37
C ARG A 69 22.37 11.03 -4.42
N ILE A 70 21.14 11.24 -3.97
CA ILE A 70 20.52 12.56 -3.82
C ILE A 70 20.50 12.90 -2.33
N GLU A 71 21.07 14.06 -1.99
CA GLU A 71 21.08 14.61 -0.63
C GLU A 71 20.38 15.96 -0.61
N THR A 72 19.45 16.16 0.33
CA THR A 72 18.74 17.41 0.56
C THR A 72 19.14 18.00 1.92
N GLU A 73 19.34 19.30 2.00
CA GLU A 73 19.49 20.02 3.27
C GLU A 73 18.13 20.34 3.91
N GLN A 74 18.10 21.00 5.07
CA GLN A 74 16.87 21.25 5.84
C GLN A 74 15.75 21.99 5.10
N GLY A 75 16.05 22.73 4.07
CA GLY A 75 15.04 23.39 3.21
C GLY A 75 14.92 22.77 1.82
N GLY A 76 15.64 21.68 1.57
CA GLY A 76 15.74 21.07 0.25
C GLY A 76 14.61 20.09 -0.04
N HIS A 77 14.00 20.20 -1.22
CA HIS A 77 13.09 19.19 -1.77
C HIS A 77 13.49 18.86 -3.19
N VAL A 78 13.48 17.59 -3.55
CA VAL A 78 13.77 17.10 -4.90
C VAL A 78 12.70 16.13 -5.34
N HIS A 79 12.08 16.37 -6.49
CA HIS A 79 11.16 15.42 -7.10
C HIS A 79 11.81 14.78 -8.32
N ILE A 80 11.82 13.48 -8.38
CA ILE A 80 12.41 12.69 -9.46
C ILE A 80 11.27 11.98 -10.19
N ARG A 81 11.28 12.08 -11.52
CA ARG A 81 10.43 11.26 -12.38
C ARG A 81 11.28 10.26 -13.14
N PHE A 82 10.97 9.00 -12.95
CA PHE A 82 11.69 7.90 -13.58
C PHE A 82 11.11 7.52 -14.95
N ILE A 83 11.90 6.81 -15.76
CA ILE A 83 11.58 6.42 -17.13
C ILE A 83 10.34 5.50 -17.25
N ASP A 84 9.97 4.80 -16.18
CA ASP A 84 8.77 3.95 -16.10
C ASP A 84 7.53 4.70 -15.60
N GLY A 85 7.65 6.02 -15.37
CA GLY A 85 6.61 6.88 -14.85
C GLY A 85 6.51 6.91 -13.31
N ALA A 86 7.37 6.19 -12.61
CA ALA A 86 7.47 6.30 -11.15
C ALA A 86 7.83 7.72 -10.71
N PHE A 87 7.38 8.07 -9.53
CA PHE A 87 7.68 9.36 -8.90
C PHE A 87 8.29 9.14 -7.52
N VAL A 88 9.38 9.85 -7.23
CA VAL A 88 9.97 9.89 -5.88
C VAL A 88 10.17 11.33 -5.46
N SER A 89 9.68 11.68 -4.27
CA SER A 89 9.99 12.94 -3.59
C SER A 89 11.00 12.66 -2.48
N VAL A 90 12.14 13.33 -2.53
CA VAL A 90 13.15 13.36 -1.47
C VAL A 90 12.95 14.65 -0.71
N ARG A 91 12.47 14.56 0.54
CA ARG A 91 12.08 15.70 1.36
C ARG A 91 13.27 16.26 2.16
N PRO A 92 13.13 17.35 2.94
CA PRO A 92 14.22 17.95 3.70
C PRO A 92 15.05 16.98 4.55
N ALA A 93 16.34 17.27 4.68
CA ALA A 93 17.31 16.53 5.49
C ALA A 93 17.34 15.01 5.18
N SER A 94 17.20 14.67 3.88
CA SER A 94 17.07 13.28 3.45
C SER A 94 18.20 12.86 2.52
N ARG A 95 18.47 11.56 2.49
CA ARG A 95 19.49 10.95 1.65
C ARG A 95 18.94 9.69 1.00
N LEU A 96 18.79 9.72 -0.33
CA LEU A 96 18.28 8.63 -1.17
C LEU A 96 19.35 8.18 -2.16
N ILE A 97 19.52 6.86 -2.32
CA ILE A 97 20.39 6.26 -3.34
C ILE A 97 19.51 5.48 -4.31
N VAL A 98 19.77 5.65 -5.61
CA VAL A 98 19.20 4.84 -6.69
C VAL A 98 20.15 3.67 -6.94
N GLU A 99 20.09 2.60 -6.12
CA GLU A 99 21.07 1.50 -6.18
C GLU A 99 20.98 0.71 -7.49
N THR A 100 19.76 0.40 -7.91
CA THR A 100 19.46 -0.30 -9.16
C THR A 100 18.18 0.27 -9.74
N TYR A 101 18.19 0.59 -11.02
CA TYR A 101 16.99 0.99 -11.73
C TYR A 101 17.09 0.49 -13.17
N ARG A 102 16.45 -0.64 -13.44
CA ARG A 102 16.36 -1.23 -14.77
C ARG A 102 14.90 -1.42 -15.12
N TYR A 103 14.44 -0.71 -16.12
CA TYR A 103 13.11 -0.85 -16.68
C TYR A 103 13.20 -1.43 -18.09
N ASP A 104 12.59 -2.58 -18.31
CA ASP A 104 12.48 -3.22 -19.62
C ASP A 104 11.09 -2.96 -20.19
N THR A 105 11.03 -2.22 -21.30
CA THR A 105 9.76 -1.87 -21.97
C THR A 105 9.19 -3.01 -22.80
N VAL A 106 10.02 -3.99 -23.18
CA VAL A 106 9.63 -5.16 -23.99
C VAL A 106 9.17 -6.30 -23.09
N ARG A 107 9.90 -6.49 -21.98
CA ARG A 107 9.60 -7.48 -20.95
C ARG A 107 9.53 -6.80 -19.59
N PRO A 108 8.41 -6.15 -19.26
CA PRO A 108 8.29 -5.38 -18.02
C PRO A 108 8.55 -6.21 -16.75
N ASP A 109 8.29 -7.51 -16.79
CA ASP A 109 8.54 -8.44 -15.67
C ASP A 109 10.06 -8.64 -15.39
N ASP A 110 10.93 -8.32 -16.36
CA ASP A 110 12.40 -8.34 -16.17
C ASP A 110 12.93 -7.05 -15.53
N SER A 111 12.09 -6.08 -15.28
CA SER A 111 12.46 -4.83 -14.60
C SER A 111 12.98 -5.12 -13.19
N ALA A 112 13.93 -4.32 -12.71
CA ALA A 112 14.50 -4.47 -11.38
C ALA A 112 14.80 -3.09 -10.79
N ILE A 113 14.19 -2.80 -9.65
CA ILE A 113 14.29 -1.51 -8.98
C ILE A 113 14.69 -1.71 -7.53
N ARG A 114 15.81 -1.09 -7.13
CA ARG A 114 16.23 -1.02 -5.73
C ARG A 114 16.66 0.39 -5.39
N LEU A 115 15.89 0.99 -4.49
CA LEU A 115 16.16 2.30 -3.89
C LEU A 115 16.63 2.10 -2.45
N LYS A 116 17.41 3.04 -1.91
CA LYS A 116 17.79 3.05 -0.50
C LYS A 116 17.61 4.44 0.08
N LEU A 117 16.74 4.56 1.07
CA LEU A 117 16.61 5.77 1.89
C LEU A 117 17.50 5.60 3.12
N GLU A 118 18.66 6.26 3.15
CA GLU A 118 19.62 6.14 4.26
C GLU A 118 19.16 6.92 5.49
N GLN A 119 18.50 8.07 5.28
CA GLN A 119 17.89 8.87 6.33
C GLN A 119 16.85 9.83 5.77
N GLY A 120 15.97 10.34 6.65
CA GLY A 120 15.01 11.37 6.33
C GLY A 120 13.71 10.81 5.77
N VAL A 121 13.02 11.57 4.93
CA VAL A 121 11.69 11.25 4.43
C VAL A 121 11.68 11.20 2.90
N ALA A 122 11.13 10.14 2.37
CA ALA A 122 10.85 10.01 0.94
C ALA A 122 9.43 9.48 0.70
N ARG A 123 8.76 10.02 -0.32
CA ARG A 123 7.52 9.47 -0.87
C ARG A 123 7.85 8.75 -2.16
N SER A 124 7.29 7.57 -2.35
CA SER A 124 7.45 6.79 -3.57
C SER A 124 6.10 6.39 -4.12
N ILE A 125 5.86 6.74 -5.40
CA ILE A 125 4.70 6.32 -6.18
C ILE A 125 5.21 5.36 -7.23
N SER A 126 4.68 4.14 -7.25
CA SER A 126 5.07 3.07 -8.17
C SER A 126 4.85 3.47 -9.62
N GLY A 127 5.79 3.11 -10.49
CA GLY A 127 5.66 3.16 -11.92
C GLY A 127 5.41 1.78 -12.52
N LYS A 128 5.36 1.71 -13.85
CA LYS A 128 5.09 0.48 -14.59
C LYS A 128 6.06 -0.66 -14.28
N GLY A 129 7.35 -0.36 -14.03
CA GLY A 129 8.36 -1.34 -13.66
C GLY A 129 8.06 -2.03 -12.34
N ALA A 130 7.69 -1.26 -11.31
CA ALA A 130 7.31 -1.81 -10.02
C ALA A 130 5.92 -2.48 -10.02
N GLU A 131 4.99 -2.03 -10.89
CA GLU A 131 3.67 -2.65 -11.05
C GLU A 131 3.75 -4.03 -11.71
N SER A 132 4.63 -4.20 -12.69
CA SER A 132 4.82 -5.45 -13.43
C SER A 132 5.75 -6.44 -12.71
N ALA A 133 6.86 -5.96 -12.12
CA ALA A 133 7.88 -6.78 -11.45
C ALA A 133 7.93 -6.52 -9.95
N ARG A 134 6.83 -6.74 -9.24
CA ARG A 134 6.69 -6.47 -7.79
C ARG A 134 7.70 -7.23 -6.94
N GLU A 135 7.98 -8.46 -7.32
CA GLU A 135 8.98 -9.34 -6.67
C GLU A 135 10.42 -8.89 -6.95
N ARG A 136 10.63 -7.85 -7.75
CA ARG A 136 11.94 -7.26 -8.07
C ARG A 136 12.03 -5.78 -7.72
N PHE A 137 11.00 -5.24 -7.04
CA PHE A 137 11.02 -3.90 -6.47
C PHE A 137 11.38 -3.96 -4.99
N ARG A 138 12.26 -3.05 -4.56
CA ARG A 138 12.60 -2.87 -3.14
C ARG A 138 12.99 -1.44 -2.85
N LEU A 139 12.53 -0.93 -1.69
CA LEU A 139 13.09 0.25 -1.05
C LEU A 139 13.70 -0.18 0.28
N ASN A 140 15.02 -0.03 0.40
CA ASN A 140 15.76 -0.31 1.62
C ASN A 140 15.79 0.92 2.54
N THR A 141 15.78 0.68 3.83
CA THR A 141 16.06 1.64 4.90
C THR A 141 17.26 1.16 5.71
N PRO A 142 17.76 1.87 6.74
CA PRO A 142 18.87 1.37 7.56
C PRO A 142 18.60 0.04 8.28
N ILE A 143 17.34 -0.31 8.52
CA ILE A 143 16.97 -1.47 9.35
C ILE A 143 15.97 -2.42 8.71
N ALA A 144 15.42 -2.10 7.54
CA ALA A 144 14.37 -2.91 6.93
C ALA A 144 14.29 -2.77 5.42
N ALA A 145 13.68 -3.76 4.78
CA ALA A 145 13.27 -3.75 3.39
C ALA A 145 11.77 -3.50 3.25
N ILE A 146 11.38 -2.69 2.26
CA ILE A 146 10.00 -2.42 1.87
C ILE A 146 9.78 -2.97 0.48
N GLY A 147 8.82 -3.91 0.35
CA GLY A 147 8.28 -4.37 -0.91
C GLY A 147 6.92 -3.72 -1.19
N VAL A 148 6.53 -3.60 -2.47
CA VAL A 148 5.30 -2.90 -2.88
C VAL A 148 4.32 -3.81 -3.62
N LYS A 149 3.03 -3.43 -3.56
CA LYS A 149 1.95 -4.04 -4.35
C LYS A 149 1.17 -2.96 -5.12
N GLY A 150 1.88 -2.12 -5.93
CA GLY A 150 1.27 -1.01 -6.68
C GLY A 150 0.85 0.13 -5.75
N THR A 151 1.79 0.96 -5.32
CA THR A 151 1.67 1.69 -4.06
C THR A 151 2.11 3.14 -4.19
N ASP A 152 1.42 4.01 -3.45
CA ASP A 152 1.84 5.36 -3.08
C ASP A 152 2.06 5.35 -1.56
N PHE A 153 3.29 5.55 -1.11
CA PHE A 153 3.65 5.46 0.30
C PHE A 153 4.74 6.45 0.68
N VAL A 154 4.80 6.81 1.95
CA VAL A 154 5.80 7.71 2.53
C VAL A 154 6.57 6.98 3.62
N VAL A 155 7.89 7.10 3.59
CA VAL A 155 8.80 6.49 4.55
C VAL A 155 9.56 7.57 5.31
N LEU A 156 9.62 7.48 6.62
CA LEU A 156 10.60 8.13 7.47
C LEU A 156 11.63 7.07 7.89
N ALA A 157 12.90 7.29 7.55
CA ALA A 157 14.01 6.44 7.92
C ALA A 157 14.97 7.17 8.87
N GLU A 158 15.20 6.60 10.02
CA GLU A 158 16.20 6.99 11.01
C GLU A 158 17.13 5.78 11.27
N ALA A 159 18.26 5.99 11.92
CA ALA A 159 19.22 4.92 12.18
C ALA A 159 18.62 3.74 12.97
N GLU A 160 17.73 4.04 13.93
CA GLU A 160 17.14 3.06 14.85
C GLU A 160 15.64 2.85 14.67
N ARG A 161 15.01 3.63 13.77
CA ARG A 161 13.54 3.60 13.58
C ARG A 161 13.16 3.82 12.13
N VAL A 162 12.11 3.13 11.71
CA VAL A 162 11.45 3.34 10.42
C VAL A 162 9.95 3.45 10.64
N ARG A 163 9.32 4.45 9.98
CA ARG A 163 7.87 4.60 9.90
C ARG A 163 7.43 4.63 8.46
N VAL A 164 6.36 3.93 8.14
CA VAL A 164 5.80 3.88 6.78
C VAL A 164 4.31 4.11 6.84
N ALA A 165 3.83 5.07 6.04
CA ALA A 165 2.41 5.34 5.81
C ALA A 165 2.08 5.04 4.35
N VAL A 166 0.90 4.46 4.08
CA VAL A 166 0.43 4.11 2.73
C VAL A 166 -0.76 4.98 2.37
N HIS A 167 -0.67 5.68 1.24
CA HIS A 167 -1.75 6.50 0.69
C HIS A 167 -2.65 5.72 -0.25
N SER A 168 -2.08 4.79 -1.04
CA SER A 168 -2.84 3.86 -1.88
C SER A 168 -2.07 2.56 -2.09
N GLY A 169 -2.79 1.46 -2.32
CA GLY A 169 -2.20 0.13 -2.47
C GLY A 169 -1.73 -0.48 -1.15
N ALA A 170 -0.66 -1.26 -1.19
CA ALA A 170 -0.13 -1.94 -0.01
C ALA A 170 1.38 -2.15 -0.09
N ILE A 171 2.05 -2.20 1.06
CA ILE A 171 3.46 -2.55 1.20
C ILE A 171 3.65 -3.73 2.17
N VAL A 172 4.79 -4.37 2.09
CA VAL A 172 5.30 -5.24 3.15
C VAL A 172 6.59 -4.66 3.70
N LEU A 173 6.73 -4.63 5.03
CA LEU A 173 7.92 -4.19 5.75
C LEU A 173 8.54 -5.38 6.46
N THR A 174 9.80 -5.66 6.18
CA THR A 174 10.54 -6.78 6.77
C THR A 174 11.87 -6.29 7.35
N PRO A 175 12.16 -6.53 8.63
CA PRO A 175 13.46 -6.21 9.23
C PRO A 175 14.60 -6.95 8.54
N PHE A 176 15.77 -6.33 8.43
CA PHE A 176 16.98 -7.03 7.99
C PHE A 176 17.41 -8.08 9.01
N GLY A 177 17.90 -9.21 8.50
CA GLY A 177 18.33 -10.34 9.32
C GLY A 177 18.32 -11.64 8.53
N ALA A 178 18.23 -12.76 9.24
CA ALA A 178 18.13 -14.07 8.60
C ALA A 178 16.89 -14.12 7.67
N GLY A 179 17.12 -14.37 6.39
CA GLY A 179 16.08 -14.41 5.36
C GLY A 179 15.71 -13.06 4.72
N CYS A 180 16.36 -11.94 5.14
CA CYS A 180 16.18 -10.63 4.51
C CYS A 180 17.50 -9.87 4.41
N SER A 181 18.22 -10.02 3.28
CA SER A 181 19.46 -9.30 2.99
C SER A 181 19.20 -7.97 2.30
N PRO A 182 19.94 -6.89 2.64
CA PRO A 182 19.85 -5.61 1.94
C PRO A 182 20.18 -5.67 0.45
N GLU A 183 21.05 -6.61 0.04
CA GLU A 183 21.53 -6.77 -1.34
C GLU A 183 20.50 -7.44 -2.26
N ALA A 184 19.52 -8.14 -1.68
CA ALA A 184 18.50 -8.84 -2.45
C ALA A 184 17.56 -7.88 -3.18
N LEU A 185 16.86 -8.39 -4.20
CA LEU A 185 15.74 -7.73 -4.86
C LEU A 185 14.43 -8.25 -4.29
N GLY A 186 13.37 -7.45 -4.46
CA GLY A 186 12.01 -7.82 -4.10
C GLY A 186 11.72 -7.83 -2.60
N PRO A 187 10.48 -8.13 -2.23
CA PRO A 187 10.08 -8.25 -0.83
C PRO A 187 10.79 -9.43 -0.15
N CYS A 188 11.05 -9.30 1.14
CA CYS A 188 11.39 -10.46 1.95
C CYS A 188 10.10 -11.06 2.51
N ASP A 189 10.12 -12.38 2.73
CA ASP A 189 9.04 -13.11 3.40
C ASP A 189 9.62 -13.88 4.59
N THR A 190 9.38 -13.35 5.79
CA THR A 190 9.82 -13.93 7.06
C THR A 190 8.69 -13.83 8.08
N ALA A 191 8.80 -14.53 9.18
CA ALA A 191 7.83 -14.43 10.29
C ALA A 191 7.69 -13.00 10.86
N ALA A 192 8.71 -12.14 10.66
CA ALA A 192 8.69 -10.74 11.07
C ALA A 192 8.10 -9.80 10.02
N THR A 193 7.74 -10.27 8.82
CA THR A 193 7.13 -9.46 7.77
C THR A 193 5.76 -8.96 8.19
N ARG A 194 5.47 -7.67 7.96
CA ARG A 194 4.14 -7.08 8.20
C ARG A 194 3.63 -6.36 6.97
N LEU A 195 2.37 -6.61 6.65
CA LEU A 195 1.63 -5.93 5.59
C LEU A 195 1.04 -4.63 6.13
N LEU A 196 1.09 -3.57 5.33
CA LEU A 196 0.31 -2.34 5.53
C LEU A 196 -0.41 -2.00 4.22
N SER A 197 -1.73 -1.81 4.31
CA SER A 197 -2.58 -1.40 3.20
C SER A 197 -3.27 -0.07 3.52
N ALA A 198 -3.50 0.76 2.51
CA ALA A 198 -4.28 1.99 2.65
C ALA A 198 -5.71 1.72 3.16
N ASP A 199 -6.23 0.51 2.96
CA ASP A 199 -7.55 0.09 3.43
C ASP A 199 -7.62 -0.14 4.93
N MET A 200 -6.47 -0.24 5.61
CA MET A 200 -6.41 -0.37 7.07
C MET A 200 -6.78 0.92 7.81
N GLY A 201 -6.99 2.04 7.09
CA GLY A 201 -7.37 3.31 7.68
C GLY A 201 -6.17 4.15 8.13
N ARG A 202 -6.35 4.92 9.21
CA ARG A 202 -5.32 5.88 9.69
C ARG A 202 -4.24 5.21 10.54
N VAL A 203 -3.53 4.26 9.94
CA VAL A 203 -2.41 3.56 10.58
C VAL A 203 -1.15 3.68 9.75
N MET A 204 -0.02 3.45 10.41
CA MET A 204 1.30 3.30 9.82
C MET A 204 2.00 2.09 10.42
N LEU A 205 3.01 1.56 9.76
CA LEU A 205 3.97 0.65 10.38
C LEU A 205 5.09 1.45 11.05
N GLU A 206 5.43 1.05 12.25
CA GLU A 206 6.63 1.49 12.95
C GLU A 206 7.50 0.27 13.26
N LEU A 207 8.79 0.37 12.95
CA LEU A 207 9.79 -0.59 13.32
C LEU A 207 10.88 0.12 14.10
N GLU A 208 11.16 -0.35 15.30
CA GLU A 208 12.37 -0.01 16.05
C GLU A 208 13.37 -1.16 15.97
N ARG A 209 14.65 -0.85 15.77
CA ARG A 209 15.72 -1.87 15.65
C ARG A 209 15.69 -2.89 16.80
N ARG A 210 15.41 -2.44 18.02
CA ARG A 210 15.39 -3.29 19.21
C ARG A 210 14.18 -4.23 19.27
N GLN A 211 13.08 -3.87 18.63
CA GLN A 211 11.84 -4.66 18.68
C GLN A 211 11.84 -5.82 17.67
N GLY A 212 12.61 -5.69 16.58
CA GLY A 212 12.79 -6.75 15.58
C GLY A 212 11.55 -7.13 14.76
N VAL A 213 10.36 -6.58 15.09
CA VAL A 213 9.11 -6.85 14.37
C VAL A 213 8.34 -5.54 14.19
N PRO A 214 7.93 -5.19 12.95
CA PRO A 214 7.16 -3.99 12.71
C PRO A 214 5.81 -4.02 13.43
N GLN A 215 5.40 -2.88 13.97
CA GLN A 215 4.15 -2.71 14.70
C GLN A 215 3.21 -1.80 13.90
N VAL A 216 1.92 -2.17 13.83
CA VAL A 216 0.88 -1.27 13.34
C VAL A 216 0.55 -0.28 14.45
N VAL A 217 0.73 1.01 14.17
CA VAL A 217 0.46 2.09 15.13
C VAL A 217 -0.52 3.11 14.52
N PRO A 218 -1.43 3.69 15.30
CA PRO A 218 -2.33 4.72 14.82
C PRO A 218 -1.58 6.03 14.54
N MET A 219 -2.00 6.78 13.52
CA MET A 219 -1.41 8.08 13.15
C MET A 219 -1.81 9.21 14.10
N ASN A 220 -2.83 9.03 14.94
CA ASN A 220 -3.23 9.95 15.97
C ASN A 220 -2.32 9.79 17.21
N GLY A 221 -1.64 10.85 17.57
CA GLY A 221 -0.70 10.85 18.73
C GLY A 221 0.75 10.52 18.39
N THR A 222 1.03 9.85 17.28
CA THR A 222 2.39 9.58 16.80
C THR A 222 2.63 10.34 15.49
N PRO A 223 3.71 11.11 15.34
CA PRO A 223 3.99 11.82 14.10
C PRO A 223 4.15 10.83 12.92
N SER A 224 3.25 10.89 11.95
CA SER A 224 3.41 10.17 10.68
C SER A 224 4.54 10.79 9.86
N PRO A 225 5.11 10.09 8.86
CA PRO A 225 6.10 10.66 7.96
C PRO A 225 5.68 12.00 7.35
N ASP A 226 4.42 12.15 6.93
CA ASP A 226 3.88 13.39 6.38
C ASP A 226 3.74 14.53 7.41
N ARG A 227 3.54 14.22 8.67
CA ARG A 227 3.51 15.23 9.74
C ARG A 227 4.91 15.65 10.15
N SER A 228 5.88 14.72 10.10
CA SER A 228 7.28 15.00 10.42
C SER A 228 7.91 15.91 9.36
N THR A 229 7.56 15.67 8.11
CA THR A 229 8.03 16.48 6.95
C THR A 229 6.88 16.59 5.95
N PRO A 230 6.09 17.68 5.99
CA PRO A 230 4.92 17.86 5.13
C PRO A 230 5.27 17.85 3.64
N PRO A 231 4.36 17.33 2.78
CA PRO A 231 4.51 17.40 1.34
C PRO A 231 4.42 18.86 0.84
N LEU A 232 5.11 19.15 -0.26
CA LEU A 232 4.90 20.40 -0.99
C LEU A 232 3.65 20.32 -1.89
N PRO A 233 3.00 21.46 -2.21
CA PRO A 233 1.87 21.48 -3.14
C PRO A 233 2.18 20.91 -4.54
N GLN A 234 3.45 20.87 -4.95
CA GLN A 234 3.93 20.32 -6.22
C GLN A 234 4.06 18.78 -6.21
N GLU A 235 4.00 18.14 -5.04
CA GLU A 235 3.88 16.67 -5.02
C GLU A 235 2.52 16.28 -5.61
N PRO A 236 2.45 15.18 -6.39
CA PRO A 236 1.18 14.67 -6.88
C PRO A 236 0.21 14.55 -5.70
N ALA A 237 -1.02 15.08 -5.87
CA ALA A 237 -2.06 14.78 -4.90
C ALA A 237 -2.12 13.26 -4.75
N GLY A 238 -2.00 12.77 -3.51
CA GLY A 238 -2.05 11.32 -3.26
C GLY A 238 -3.27 10.76 -3.97
N ALA A 239 -3.16 9.58 -4.56
CA ALA A 239 -4.29 8.86 -5.14
C ALA A 239 -5.28 8.41 -4.04
N GLY A 240 -5.51 9.27 -3.08
CA GLY A 240 -6.67 9.27 -2.23
C GLY A 240 -7.84 9.73 -3.08
N ARG A 241 -8.66 8.76 -3.57
CA ARG A 241 -9.92 8.98 -4.28
C ARG A 241 -9.83 9.31 -5.79
N GLY A 242 -8.98 8.64 -6.52
CA GLY A 242 -9.11 8.51 -7.97
C GLY A 242 -9.53 7.09 -8.29
N VAL A 243 -10.84 6.88 -8.51
CA VAL A 243 -11.35 5.68 -9.15
C VAL A 243 -10.72 5.60 -10.53
N LYS A 244 -9.86 4.61 -10.77
CA LYS A 244 -9.60 4.16 -12.15
C LYS A 244 -10.88 3.49 -12.61
N THR A 245 -11.72 4.23 -13.30
CA THR A 245 -12.79 3.68 -14.13
C THR A 245 -12.15 2.88 -15.26
N SER A 246 -12.06 1.58 -15.07
CA SER A 246 -11.87 0.66 -16.18
C SER A 246 -13.20 -0.05 -16.42
N GLY A 247 -13.82 0.26 -17.57
CA GLY A 247 -14.69 -0.62 -18.36
C GLY A 247 -16.05 -0.95 -17.75
N GLU A 248 -17.04 -0.40 -18.36
CA GLU A 248 -18.42 -0.86 -18.56
C GLU A 248 -18.82 -2.16 -17.81
N ALA A 249 -19.59 -2.02 -16.76
CA ALA A 249 -20.34 -3.13 -16.17
C ALA A 249 -21.78 -3.07 -16.69
N ASN A 250 -22.14 -4.01 -17.53
CA ASN A 250 -23.53 -4.29 -17.89
C ASN A 250 -24.36 -4.56 -16.65
N THR A 251 -25.34 -3.73 -16.41
CA THR A 251 -26.34 -3.88 -15.35
C THR A 251 -27.43 -4.83 -15.85
N GLU A 252 -27.36 -6.11 -15.52
CA GLU A 252 -28.53 -6.98 -15.55
C GLU A 252 -29.18 -7.00 -14.16
N VAL A 253 -30.32 -6.35 -14.09
CA VAL A 253 -31.21 -6.37 -12.93
C VAL A 253 -32.01 -7.67 -12.98
N LEU A 254 -31.68 -8.62 -12.10
CA LEU A 254 -32.52 -9.77 -11.84
C LEU A 254 -33.55 -9.41 -10.77
N ALA A 255 -34.78 -9.25 -11.19
CA ALA A 255 -35.94 -9.10 -10.30
C ALA A 255 -36.19 -10.42 -9.56
N VAL A 256 -36.07 -10.43 -8.23
CA VAL A 256 -36.49 -11.54 -7.40
C VAL A 256 -37.95 -11.33 -7.00
N GLN A 257 -38.83 -12.20 -7.49
CA GLN A 257 -40.23 -12.24 -7.07
C GLN A 257 -40.34 -12.82 -5.64
N ALA A 258 -41.07 -12.10 -4.80
CA ALA A 258 -41.39 -12.53 -3.45
C ALA A 258 -42.44 -13.65 -3.50
N VAL A 259 -42.15 -14.83 -2.94
CA VAL A 259 -43.07 -15.91 -2.73
C VAL A 259 -43.64 -15.83 -1.31
N GLY A 260 -44.94 -15.81 -1.24
CA GLY A 260 -45.73 -15.57 -0.01
C GLY A 260 -45.46 -16.58 1.10
N ALA A 261 -45.41 -16.08 2.31
CA ALA A 261 -45.19 -16.85 3.55
C ALA A 261 -46.45 -17.60 4.00
N VAL A 262 -46.32 -18.91 4.08
CA VAL A 262 -47.27 -19.77 4.81
C VAL A 262 -46.93 -19.76 6.30
N ARG A 263 -47.87 -19.32 7.13
CA ARG A 263 -47.76 -19.40 8.61
C ARG A 263 -47.92 -20.82 9.07
N VAL A 264 -46.89 -21.40 9.71
CA VAL A 264 -46.93 -22.62 10.49
C VAL A 264 -46.87 -22.23 11.99
N PRO A 265 -47.61 -22.91 12.90
CA PRO A 265 -47.60 -22.55 14.33
C PRO A 265 -46.22 -22.86 14.95
N VAL A 266 -45.69 -21.85 15.66
CA VAL A 266 -44.39 -21.93 16.31
C VAL A 266 -44.48 -22.71 17.60
N VAL A 267 -43.88 -23.88 17.63
CA VAL A 267 -43.45 -24.57 18.86
C VAL A 267 -42.07 -23.94 19.20
N SER A 268 -41.97 -23.29 20.36
CA SER A 268 -40.71 -22.68 20.82
C SER A 268 -39.62 -23.75 20.95
N PRO A 269 -38.50 -23.64 20.19
CA PRO A 269 -37.39 -24.55 20.39
C PRO A 269 -36.66 -24.23 21.73
N PRO A 270 -35.95 -25.21 22.31
CA PRO A 270 -35.14 -25.00 23.50
C PRO A 270 -34.10 -23.92 23.23
N PRO A 271 -33.65 -23.15 24.26
CA PRO A 271 -32.67 -22.09 24.09
C PRO A 271 -31.40 -22.63 23.42
N ALA A 272 -31.01 -22.01 22.33
CA ALA A 272 -29.81 -22.37 21.61
C ALA A 272 -28.57 -22.19 22.53
N PRO A 273 -27.55 -23.06 22.43
CA PRO A 273 -26.33 -22.91 23.19
C PRO A 273 -25.69 -21.52 22.87
N PRO A 274 -25.02 -20.89 23.86
CA PRO A 274 -24.40 -19.61 23.66
C PRO A 274 -23.40 -19.69 22.49
N LEU A 275 -23.47 -18.70 21.59
CA LEU A 275 -22.56 -18.60 20.45
C LEU A 275 -21.12 -18.47 20.96
N PRO A 276 -20.13 -19.09 20.31
CA PRO A 276 -18.73 -18.88 20.64
C PRO A 276 -18.36 -17.40 20.55
N PRO A 277 -17.41 -16.91 21.36
CA PRO A 277 -16.99 -15.53 21.28
C PRO A 277 -16.49 -15.17 19.88
N PRO A 278 -16.76 -13.94 19.39
CA PRO A 278 -16.42 -13.55 18.04
C PRO A 278 -14.90 -13.53 17.81
N THR A 279 -14.47 -14.03 16.66
CA THR A 279 -13.08 -13.98 16.22
C THR A 279 -12.71 -12.63 15.60
N LEU A 280 -13.67 -11.97 14.93
CA LEU A 280 -13.53 -10.61 14.44
C LEU A 280 -13.92 -9.61 15.54
N VAL A 281 -13.02 -8.65 15.78
CA VAL A 281 -13.17 -7.65 16.84
C VAL A 281 -13.02 -6.25 16.27
N TRP A 282 -13.93 -5.35 16.63
CA TRP A 282 -13.82 -3.93 16.30
C TRP A 282 -13.05 -3.19 17.39
N GLY A 283 -12.06 -2.39 16.97
CA GLY A 283 -11.35 -1.44 17.82
C GLY A 283 -11.63 -0.02 17.37
N ARG A 284 -11.56 0.93 18.30
CA ARG A 284 -11.62 2.36 18.03
C ARG A 284 -10.26 3.02 18.20
N TRP A 285 -9.95 4.00 17.37
CA TRP A 285 -8.68 4.74 17.44
C TRP A 285 -8.61 5.68 18.66
N TRP A 286 -9.75 6.25 19.06
CA TRP A 286 -9.87 7.24 20.10
C TRP A 286 -10.11 6.57 21.45
N ALA A 287 -9.54 7.13 22.52
CA ALA A 287 -9.77 6.62 23.88
C ALA A 287 -11.27 6.68 24.26
N GLN A 288 -11.96 7.75 23.86
CA GLN A 288 -13.37 7.94 24.14
C GLN A 288 -14.25 7.31 23.04
N ALA A 289 -15.21 6.49 23.46
CA ALA A 289 -16.22 5.94 22.57
C ALA A 289 -17.23 7.04 22.15
N TRP A 290 -17.78 6.90 20.95
CA TRP A 290 -18.92 7.70 20.55
C TRP A 290 -20.17 7.34 21.35
N PRO A 291 -21.16 8.27 21.50
CA PRO A 291 -22.41 7.97 22.19
C PRO A 291 -23.10 6.74 21.61
N GLY A 292 -23.42 5.76 22.46
CA GLY A 292 -24.06 4.51 22.03
C GLY A 292 -23.15 3.46 21.38
N ASP A 293 -21.84 3.69 21.34
CA ASP A 293 -20.88 2.68 20.87
C ASP A 293 -20.80 1.50 21.87
N HIS A 294 -21.23 0.34 21.43
CA HIS A 294 -21.28 -0.89 22.22
C HIS A 294 -20.49 -2.04 21.57
N MET A 295 -19.98 -1.84 20.34
CA MET A 295 -19.30 -2.89 19.58
C MET A 295 -17.78 -2.73 19.57
N SER A 296 -17.23 -1.54 19.80
CA SER A 296 -15.81 -1.32 19.69
C SER A 296 -15.09 -1.31 21.05
N LEU A 297 -13.92 -1.93 21.07
CA LEU A 297 -12.98 -1.90 22.19
C LEU A 297 -11.94 -0.78 22.00
N PRO A 298 -11.26 -0.31 23.06
CA PRO A 298 -10.06 0.50 22.90
C PRO A 298 -9.04 -0.20 22.00
N PHE A 299 -8.31 0.55 21.16
CA PHE A 299 -7.38 0.00 20.16
C PHE A 299 -6.41 -1.05 20.74
N ALA A 300 -5.78 -0.76 21.88
CA ALA A 300 -4.81 -1.66 22.49
C ALA A 300 -5.43 -3.01 22.91
N GLU A 301 -6.66 -2.97 23.41
CA GLU A 301 -7.43 -4.14 23.83
C GLU A 301 -7.91 -4.96 22.62
N ALA A 302 -8.48 -4.28 21.61
CA ALA A 302 -8.90 -4.92 20.36
C ALA A 302 -7.74 -5.60 19.63
N ARG A 303 -6.56 -4.95 19.68
CA ARG A 303 -5.35 -5.47 19.05
C ARG A 303 -4.93 -6.79 19.70
N GLY A 304 -4.64 -6.82 21.00
CA GLY A 304 -4.12 -8.03 21.67
C GLY A 304 -3.10 -8.78 20.80
N ASP A 305 -3.39 -10.03 20.47
CA ASP A 305 -2.66 -10.93 19.56
C ASP A 305 -3.21 -10.91 18.11
N ARG A 306 -4.06 -9.93 17.78
CA ARG A 306 -4.72 -9.81 16.47
C ARG A 306 -4.02 -8.84 15.54
N GLU A 307 -4.25 -9.01 14.23
CA GLU A 307 -3.82 -8.08 13.19
C GLU A 307 -4.97 -7.18 12.73
N VAL A 308 -4.64 -5.95 12.35
CA VAL A 308 -5.59 -5.02 11.71
C VAL A 308 -5.84 -5.48 10.28
N THR A 309 -7.09 -5.50 9.86
CA THR A 309 -7.49 -5.80 8.47
C THR A 309 -7.90 -4.54 7.72
N VAL A 310 -9.04 -3.98 8.03
CA VAL A 310 -9.60 -2.78 7.41
C VAL A 310 -10.02 -1.77 8.47
N GLY A 311 -10.25 -0.53 8.07
CA GLY A 311 -10.74 0.50 8.98
C GLY A 311 -11.09 1.80 8.27
N ASN A 312 -11.52 2.78 9.07
CA ASN A 312 -11.71 4.17 8.68
C ASN A 312 -11.12 5.11 9.74
N ASP A 313 -11.53 6.37 9.77
CA ASP A 313 -11.02 7.36 10.72
C ASP A 313 -11.44 7.09 12.18
N GLN A 314 -12.46 6.26 12.40
CA GLN A 314 -13.00 5.95 13.73
C GLN A 314 -12.68 4.53 14.19
N TYR A 315 -12.82 3.55 13.32
CA TYR A 315 -12.79 2.13 13.67
C TYR A 315 -11.73 1.36 12.90
N ALA A 316 -11.24 0.26 13.49
CA ALA A 316 -10.42 -0.75 12.84
C ALA A 316 -10.96 -2.14 13.14
N LEU A 317 -11.01 -3.02 12.14
CA LEU A 317 -11.36 -4.42 12.28
C LEU A 317 -10.11 -5.25 12.51
N PHE A 318 -10.15 -6.06 13.56
CA PHE A 318 -9.08 -6.98 13.94
C PHE A 318 -9.52 -8.42 13.72
N ARG A 319 -8.59 -9.27 13.32
CA ARG A 319 -8.75 -10.72 13.29
C ARG A 319 -7.52 -11.39 13.89
N PRO A 320 -7.59 -12.68 14.30
CA PRO A 320 -6.43 -13.44 14.75
C PRO A 320 -5.31 -13.35 13.71
N ALA A 321 -4.06 -13.16 14.16
CA ALA A 321 -2.89 -13.26 13.31
C ALA A 321 -2.72 -14.73 12.89
N LEU A 322 -3.06 -15.04 11.65
CA LEU A 322 -2.91 -16.39 11.10
C LEU A 322 -1.65 -16.44 10.22
N PRO A 323 -0.96 -17.59 10.16
CA PRO A 323 0.01 -17.81 9.10
C PRO A 323 -0.65 -17.56 7.74
N LEU A 324 0.10 -17.07 6.77
CA LEU A 324 -0.35 -16.70 5.42
C LEU A 324 -1.12 -17.90 4.78
N SER A 325 -2.41 -18.00 5.07
CA SER A 325 -3.31 -18.95 4.46
C SER A 325 -4.30 -18.19 3.61
N GLU A 326 -4.54 -18.66 2.40
CA GLU A 326 -5.54 -18.08 1.53
C GLU A 326 -6.95 -18.24 2.11
N LEU A 327 -7.85 -17.30 1.77
CA LEU A 327 -9.28 -17.43 2.05
C LEU A 327 -9.77 -18.79 1.55
N VAL A 328 -10.50 -19.53 2.39
CA VAL A 328 -11.01 -20.87 2.06
C VAL A 328 -11.70 -20.87 0.71
N PRO A 329 -11.19 -21.62 -0.27
CA PRO A 329 -11.82 -21.72 -1.57
C PRO A 329 -13.03 -22.67 -1.53
N ASN A 330 -13.96 -22.49 -2.48
CA ASN A 330 -14.99 -23.47 -2.85
C ASN A 330 -16.15 -23.70 -1.89
N LEU A 331 -16.50 -22.73 -1.04
CA LEU A 331 -17.76 -22.79 -0.27
C LEU A 331 -19.01 -22.44 -1.10
N GLY A 332 -18.82 -22.00 -2.38
CA GLY A 332 -19.90 -21.47 -3.19
C GLY A 332 -20.47 -20.17 -2.64
N ARG A 333 -21.75 -19.91 -2.87
CA ARG A 333 -22.45 -18.73 -2.36
C ARG A 333 -23.00 -19.02 -0.96
N VAL A 334 -22.70 -18.12 -0.01
CA VAL A 334 -23.10 -18.18 1.39
C VAL A 334 -23.73 -16.88 1.80
N ASP A 335 -24.90 -16.94 2.42
CA ASP A 335 -25.57 -15.80 3.03
C ASP A 335 -25.22 -15.74 4.52
N PHE A 336 -24.85 -14.55 4.98
CA PHE A 336 -24.45 -14.30 6.36
C PHE A 336 -25.58 -13.63 7.12
N THR A 337 -25.71 -13.99 8.39
CA THR A 337 -26.67 -13.38 9.32
C THR A 337 -26.02 -12.20 10.03
N LEU A 338 -26.70 -11.04 10.07
CA LEU A 338 -26.30 -9.88 10.87
C LEU A 338 -26.39 -10.26 12.36
N ARG A 339 -25.28 -10.19 13.07
CA ARG A 339 -25.20 -10.50 14.51
C ARG A 339 -25.25 -9.25 15.36
N ASP A 340 -24.59 -8.20 14.87
CA ASP A 340 -24.52 -6.94 15.57
C ASP A 340 -24.17 -5.81 14.60
N ALA A 341 -24.70 -4.62 14.85
CA ALA A 341 -24.37 -3.44 14.05
C ALA A 341 -24.65 -2.17 14.84
N GLN A 342 -23.83 -1.15 14.58
CA GLN A 342 -24.09 0.18 15.10
C GLN A 342 -23.85 1.24 14.02
N ALA A 343 -24.56 2.36 14.13
CA ALA A 343 -24.44 3.51 13.25
C ALA A 343 -24.43 4.80 14.07
N HIS A 344 -23.73 5.80 13.55
CA HIS A 344 -23.72 7.17 14.08
C HIS A 344 -23.92 8.15 12.94
N LEU A 345 -24.73 9.18 13.14
CA LEU A 345 -24.80 10.33 12.24
C LEU A 345 -23.70 11.32 12.63
N VAL A 346 -22.76 11.57 11.71
CA VAL A 346 -21.64 12.48 11.94
C VAL A 346 -21.86 13.78 11.19
N ARG A 347 -21.84 14.92 11.92
CA ARG A 347 -21.97 16.28 11.40
C ARG A 347 -20.97 17.21 12.08
N GLY A 348 -20.19 17.98 11.30
CA GLY A 348 -19.27 18.96 11.86
C GLY A 348 -18.29 18.40 12.90
N GLY A 349 -17.95 17.11 12.82
CA GLY A 349 -17.07 16.42 13.76
C GLY A 349 -17.78 15.87 15.01
N MET A 350 -19.08 16.10 15.18
CA MET A 350 -19.90 15.51 16.25
C MET A 350 -20.59 14.24 15.74
N ALA A 351 -20.64 13.23 16.59
CA ALA A 351 -21.33 11.97 16.33
C ALA A 351 -22.54 11.81 17.25
N GLU A 352 -23.68 11.51 16.66
CA GLU A 352 -24.92 11.22 17.36
C GLU A 352 -25.31 9.76 17.11
N ALA A 353 -25.81 9.06 18.12
CA ALA A 353 -26.22 7.66 18.00
C ALA A 353 -27.38 7.50 17.00
N GLY A 354 -27.16 6.71 15.98
CA GLY A 354 -28.16 6.23 15.04
C GLY A 354 -28.45 4.74 15.27
N ARG A 355 -29.19 4.13 14.37
CA ARG A 355 -29.56 2.72 14.45
C ARG A 355 -29.38 2.05 13.09
N VAL A 356 -28.92 0.78 13.09
CA VAL A 356 -29.05 -0.12 11.95
C VAL A 356 -30.34 -0.91 12.15
N ASP A 357 -31.26 -0.76 11.22
CA ASP A 357 -32.60 -1.38 11.31
C ASP A 357 -32.61 -2.79 10.74
N GLY A 358 -31.61 -3.15 9.92
CA GLY A 358 -31.43 -4.46 9.33
C GLY A 358 -30.49 -4.47 8.15
N GLY A 359 -30.22 -5.67 7.62
CA GLY A 359 -29.37 -5.82 6.46
C GLY A 359 -29.17 -7.27 6.05
N TRP A 360 -28.46 -7.44 4.94
CA TRP A 360 -28.08 -8.74 4.39
C TRP A 360 -26.65 -8.67 3.85
N LEU A 361 -25.96 -9.82 3.87
CA LEU A 361 -24.64 -9.99 3.29
C LEU A 361 -24.56 -11.35 2.63
N SER A 362 -24.23 -11.38 1.34
CA SER A 362 -23.99 -12.60 0.56
C SER A 362 -22.57 -12.61 0.03
N VAL A 363 -21.89 -13.74 0.15
CA VAL A 363 -20.51 -13.94 -0.31
C VAL A 363 -20.45 -15.15 -1.23
N ASP A 364 -19.95 -14.96 -2.44
CA ASP A 364 -19.58 -16.05 -3.34
C ASP A 364 -18.07 -16.29 -3.24
N PHE A 365 -17.67 -17.33 -2.54
CA PHE A 365 -16.28 -17.68 -2.30
C PHE A 365 -15.59 -18.17 -3.59
N SER A 366 -16.33 -18.82 -4.48
CA SER A 366 -15.80 -19.33 -5.75
C SER A 366 -15.53 -18.20 -6.73
N ALA A 367 -16.47 -17.26 -6.87
CA ALA A 367 -16.31 -16.07 -7.70
C ALA A 367 -15.52 -14.96 -7.02
N ARG A 368 -15.22 -15.09 -5.72
CA ARG A 368 -14.58 -14.06 -4.87
C ARG A 368 -15.32 -12.72 -4.95
N ARG A 369 -16.63 -12.77 -4.76
CA ARG A 369 -17.51 -11.60 -4.81
C ARG A 369 -18.39 -11.52 -3.57
N PHE A 370 -18.75 -10.29 -3.20
CA PHE A 370 -19.74 -10.06 -2.18
C PHE A 370 -20.81 -9.09 -2.68
N ALA A 371 -21.97 -9.14 -2.03
CA ALA A 371 -23.01 -8.12 -2.13
C ALA A 371 -23.63 -7.95 -0.74
N THR A 372 -24.00 -6.71 -0.39
CA THR A 372 -24.58 -6.38 0.91
C THR A 372 -25.55 -5.21 0.80
N GLY A 373 -26.55 -5.21 1.67
CA GLY A 373 -27.42 -4.07 1.87
C GLY A 373 -27.65 -3.83 3.37
N LEU A 374 -27.72 -2.55 3.77
CA LEU A 374 -28.10 -2.09 5.11
C LEU A 374 -29.22 -1.08 5.04
N THR A 375 -30.09 -1.11 6.02
CA THR A 375 -31.01 -0.01 6.35
C THR A 375 -30.65 0.57 7.70
N MET A 376 -30.65 1.88 7.80
CA MET A 376 -30.28 2.61 9.01
C MET A 376 -31.16 3.83 9.19
N SER A 377 -31.30 4.31 10.41
CA SER A 377 -32.13 5.45 10.73
C SER A 377 -31.56 6.34 11.83
N HIS A 378 -31.92 7.61 11.78
CA HIS A 378 -31.62 8.60 12.80
C HIS A 378 -32.79 9.59 12.93
N PRO A 379 -33.13 10.09 14.14
CA PRO A 379 -34.27 10.98 14.33
C PRO A 379 -34.24 12.25 13.45
N GLN A 380 -33.08 12.76 13.13
CA GLN A 380 -32.91 13.99 12.34
C GLN A 380 -32.68 13.72 10.84
N ALA A 381 -32.06 12.58 10.47
CA ALA A 381 -31.76 12.25 9.08
C ALA A 381 -32.78 11.29 8.44
N GLY A 382 -33.74 10.79 9.23
CA GLY A 382 -34.68 9.79 8.75
C GLY A 382 -34.04 8.44 8.46
N ALA A 383 -34.67 7.67 7.58
CA ALA A 383 -34.17 6.37 7.14
C ALA A 383 -33.27 6.51 5.90
N ALA A 384 -32.19 5.74 5.84
CA ALA A 384 -31.29 5.65 4.71
C ALA A 384 -30.96 4.17 4.40
N SER A 385 -30.65 3.89 3.13
CA SER A 385 -30.18 2.58 2.69
C SER A 385 -28.78 2.69 2.09
N LEU A 386 -28.01 1.63 2.21
CA LEU A 386 -26.71 1.47 1.60
C LEU A 386 -26.68 0.13 0.89
N GLU A 387 -26.32 0.11 -0.39
CA GLU A 387 -26.07 -1.11 -1.14
C GLU A 387 -24.68 -1.09 -1.71
N ALA A 388 -23.98 -2.24 -1.64
CA ALA A 388 -22.64 -2.39 -2.17
C ALA A 388 -22.40 -3.82 -2.68
N ALA A 389 -21.69 -3.94 -3.80
CA ALA A 389 -21.24 -5.20 -4.34
C ALA A 389 -19.85 -5.04 -4.95
N GLY A 390 -19.00 -6.06 -4.84
CA GLY A 390 -17.64 -5.97 -5.34
C GLY A 390 -16.86 -7.27 -5.20
N ASN A 391 -15.54 -7.16 -5.44
CA ASN A 391 -14.63 -8.28 -5.38
C ASN A 391 -14.00 -8.40 -3.99
N ILE A 392 -13.72 -9.64 -3.59
CA ILE A 392 -12.98 -10.01 -2.38
C ILE A 392 -11.55 -10.38 -2.79
N ARG A 393 -10.55 -9.86 -2.09
CA ARG A 393 -9.15 -10.22 -2.32
C ARG A 393 -8.91 -11.66 -1.83
N GLY A 394 -8.42 -12.52 -2.73
CA GLY A 394 -8.23 -13.94 -2.42
C GLY A 394 -7.16 -14.22 -1.39
N ALA A 395 -6.14 -13.36 -1.29
CA ALA A 395 -5.01 -13.56 -0.38
C ALA A 395 -5.35 -13.27 1.10
N ASP A 396 -6.33 -12.41 1.37
CA ASP A 396 -6.57 -11.88 2.73
C ASP A 396 -8.05 -11.72 3.09
N GLY A 397 -8.97 -12.05 2.17
CA GLY A 397 -10.41 -11.96 2.41
C GLY A 397 -10.95 -10.53 2.60
N MET A 398 -10.16 -9.50 2.27
CA MET A 398 -10.60 -8.11 2.41
C MET A 398 -11.36 -7.64 1.17
N PHE A 399 -12.27 -6.68 1.37
CA PHE A 399 -13.04 -6.05 0.30
C PHE A 399 -13.26 -4.57 0.58
N VAL A 400 -13.27 -3.77 -0.48
CA VAL A 400 -13.53 -2.33 -0.43
C VAL A 400 -14.36 -1.94 -1.64
N VAL A 401 -15.46 -1.25 -1.42
CA VAL A 401 -16.31 -0.68 -2.46
C VAL A 401 -16.70 0.74 -2.07
N ARG A 402 -16.55 1.65 -3.02
CA ARG A 402 -17.13 3.01 -2.98
C ARG A 402 -18.01 3.20 -4.20
N ASN A 403 -19.25 3.55 -3.98
CA ASN A 403 -20.25 3.84 -5.02
C ASN A 403 -21.04 5.12 -4.68
N ALA A 404 -22.13 5.37 -5.38
CA ALA A 404 -23.00 6.52 -5.12
C ALA A 404 -23.64 6.50 -3.71
N ASP A 405 -23.89 5.30 -3.18
CA ASP A 405 -24.49 5.14 -1.86
C ASP A 405 -23.49 5.36 -0.71
N GLY A 406 -22.20 5.19 -0.97
CA GLY A 406 -21.18 5.41 0.07
C GLY A 406 -19.97 4.51 -0.03
N LEU A 407 -19.41 4.16 1.11
CA LEU A 407 -18.22 3.35 1.26
C LEU A 407 -18.49 2.13 2.15
N VAL A 408 -18.06 0.97 1.71
CA VAL A 408 -17.99 -0.27 2.50
C VAL A 408 -16.56 -0.79 2.47
N ARG A 409 -15.97 -1.03 3.65
CA ARG A 409 -14.66 -1.69 3.81
C ARG A 409 -14.77 -2.82 4.80
N GLY A 410 -14.43 -4.04 4.41
CA GLY A 410 -14.62 -5.20 5.26
C GLY A 410 -13.60 -6.30 5.05
N ALA A 411 -13.67 -7.28 5.93
CA ALA A 411 -12.90 -8.50 5.84
C ALA A 411 -13.73 -9.70 6.31
N LEU A 412 -13.37 -10.86 5.76
CA LEU A 412 -13.81 -12.16 6.22
C LEU A 412 -12.75 -12.77 7.14
N THR A 413 -13.16 -13.64 8.06
CA THR A 413 -12.23 -14.63 8.63
C THR A 413 -11.77 -15.57 7.52
N LEU A 414 -10.52 -16.04 7.58
CA LEU A 414 -9.96 -16.88 6.50
C LEU A 414 -10.67 -18.24 6.41
N ASP A 415 -11.30 -18.70 7.48
CA ASP A 415 -12.18 -19.90 7.48
C ASP A 415 -13.59 -19.62 6.94
N GLY A 416 -13.90 -18.37 6.57
CA GLY A 416 -15.16 -17.95 6.00
C GLY A 416 -16.37 -18.04 6.93
N LYS A 417 -16.17 -18.07 8.25
CA LYS A 417 -17.28 -18.17 9.22
C LYS A 417 -17.84 -16.83 9.66
N GLU A 418 -16.99 -15.81 9.73
CA GLU A 418 -17.38 -14.47 10.14
C GLU A 418 -17.00 -13.44 9.08
N ALA A 419 -17.72 -12.33 9.06
CA ALA A 419 -17.43 -11.14 8.30
C ALA A 419 -17.70 -9.89 9.14
N GLY A 420 -16.99 -8.81 8.83
CA GLY A 420 -17.27 -7.49 9.39
C GLY A 420 -16.91 -6.40 8.39
N TYR A 421 -17.68 -5.33 8.39
CA TYR A 421 -17.31 -4.18 7.61
C TYR A 421 -17.69 -2.87 8.31
N VAL A 422 -16.89 -1.83 8.08
CA VAL A 422 -17.20 -0.44 8.36
C VAL A 422 -17.86 0.17 7.14
N PHE A 423 -18.83 1.04 7.36
CA PHE A 423 -19.53 1.73 6.28
C PHE A 423 -19.61 3.23 6.53
N GLU A 424 -19.74 3.99 5.45
CA GLU A 424 -19.98 5.43 5.42
C GLU A 424 -21.09 5.69 4.39
N ARG A 425 -22.22 6.24 4.80
CA ARG A 425 -23.35 6.60 3.94
C ARG A 425 -23.62 8.10 4.03
N PRO A 426 -23.21 8.92 3.05
CA PRO A 426 -23.57 10.35 3.01
C PRO A 426 -25.07 10.55 2.86
N VAL A 427 -25.62 11.48 3.63
CA VAL A 427 -27.00 11.97 3.54
C VAL A 427 -26.98 13.50 3.64
N PRO A 428 -28.05 14.23 3.27
CA PRO A 428 -28.05 15.69 3.34
C PRO A 428 -27.70 16.26 4.72
N GLU A 429 -28.10 15.56 5.77
CA GLU A 429 -27.92 15.97 7.17
C GLU A 429 -26.53 15.63 7.73
N GLY A 430 -25.69 14.85 7.01
CA GLY A 430 -24.38 14.43 7.48
C GLY A 430 -23.90 13.13 6.82
N THR A 431 -23.21 12.30 7.58
CA THR A 431 -22.78 10.98 7.10
C THR A 431 -23.07 9.94 8.17
N PHE A 432 -23.81 8.91 7.82
CA PHE A 432 -23.85 7.71 8.68
C PHE A 432 -22.52 6.99 8.62
N VAL A 433 -21.93 6.76 9.77
CA VAL A 433 -20.69 5.96 9.95
C VAL A 433 -21.00 4.85 10.93
N GLY A 434 -20.66 3.62 10.56
CA GLY A 434 -20.96 2.49 11.44
C GLY A 434 -20.14 1.25 11.12
N ILE A 435 -20.35 0.24 11.95
CA ILE A 435 -19.67 -1.07 11.86
C ILE A 435 -20.68 -2.20 11.99
N THR A 436 -20.34 -3.34 11.40
CA THR A 436 -21.21 -4.54 11.38
C THR A 436 -20.42 -5.77 11.75
N ARG A 437 -21.12 -6.78 12.24
CA ARG A 437 -20.60 -8.12 12.46
C ARG A 437 -21.60 -9.15 11.96
N TRP A 438 -21.09 -10.09 11.17
CA TRP A 438 -21.85 -11.12 10.50
C TRP A 438 -21.30 -12.50 10.81
N SER A 439 -22.13 -13.51 10.83
CA SER A 439 -21.70 -14.90 10.84
C SER A 439 -22.64 -15.76 10.00
N ARG A 440 -22.11 -16.84 9.49
CA ARG A 440 -22.89 -17.88 8.80
C ARG A 440 -23.42 -18.94 9.77
#